data_3f49b8fade0ec4ccf67d82e2f13e3eb4
#
_entry.id   3f49b8fade0ec4ccf67d82e2f13e3eb4
#
_cell.length_a   1.000
_cell.length_b   1.000
_cell.length_c   1.000
_cell.angle_alpha   90.00
_cell.angle_beta   90.00
_cell.angle_gamma   90.00
#
_symmetry.space_group_name_H-M   'P 1'
#
loop_
_entity.id
_entity.type
_entity.pdbx_description
1 polymer ?
#
loop_
_entity_poly.entity_id
_entity_poly.type
_entity_poly.pdbx_seq_one_letter_code
_entity_poly.pdbx_strand_id
1 'polypeptide(L)'
;MKRTNPKKGRDEDPGFVPISWDEAFDLIAAQLNRLRAEGLTDASGYPRLAASFGGGGTPQFYMGTFPAFLSAWGPVDMGFGSGQGVKCDHSEHLYGEFWHRAFIVAADTPTTRYLISCGSNIEASGGVAGVWRHANARVRGMKRVQVEPHLSVTGACSAEWVPIKPKTDAAFLYALIYAMLHEH
;
A
#
# COMPACT_ATOMS: atom_id res chain seq x y z
N MET A 1 3.43 -8.92 -21.01
CA MET A 1 2.72 -10.23 -20.85
C MET A 1 1.25 -10.05 -21.24
N LYS A 2 0.71 -10.96 -22.02
CA LYS A 2 -0.70 -10.99 -22.41
C LYS A 2 -1.36 -12.24 -21.84
N ARG A 3 -2.55 -12.08 -21.25
CA ARG A 3 -3.36 -13.20 -20.80
C ARG A 3 -4.01 -13.89 -21.99
N THR A 4 -3.89 -15.21 -22.09
CA THR A 4 -4.51 -16.01 -23.16
C THR A 4 -5.78 -16.72 -22.71
N ASN A 5 -5.88 -17.07 -21.42
CA ASN A 5 -7.09 -17.70 -20.88
C ASN A 5 -8.14 -16.60 -20.54
N PRO A 6 -9.32 -16.61 -21.22
CA PRO A 6 -10.38 -15.66 -20.92
C PRO A 6 -11.06 -15.88 -19.57
N LYS A 7 -11.01 -17.11 -19.03
CA LYS A 7 -11.56 -17.39 -17.71
C LYS A 7 -10.76 -16.70 -16.63
N LYS A 8 -11.42 -16.09 -15.68
CA LYS A 8 -10.83 -15.39 -14.53
C LYS A 8 -11.27 -16.07 -13.24
N GLY A 9 -10.35 -16.26 -12.31
CA GLY A 9 -10.60 -16.87 -11.01
C GLY A 9 -9.30 -17.15 -10.29
N ARG A 10 -9.39 -17.48 -9.01
CA ARG A 10 -8.21 -17.82 -8.19
C ARG A 10 -7.53 -19.09 -8.68
N ASP A 11 -8.33 -20.07 -9.12
CA ASP A 11 -7.87 -21.42 -9.49
C ASP A 11 -7.69 -21.57 -11.01
N GLU A 12 -7.78 -20.47 -11.76
CA GLU A 12 -7.63 -20.47 -13.21
C GLU A 12 -6.23 -20.00 -13.61
N ASP A 13 -5.50 -20.84 -14.32
CA ASP A 13 -4.22 -20.41 -14.91
C ASP A 13 -4.48 -19.29 -15.95
N PRO A 14 -3.92 -18.11 -15.77
CA PRO A 14 -4.07 -17.01 -16.71
C PRO A 14 -3.46 -17.28 -18.07
N GLY A 15 -2.52 -18.21 -18.21
CA GLY A 15 -1.81 -18.51 -19.44
C GLY A 15 -1.05 -17.30 -19.97
N PHE A 16 -0.29 -16.58 -19.12
CA PHE A 16 0.45 -15.38 -19.55
C PHE A 16 1.58 -15.72 -20.51
N VAL A 17 1.57 -15.05 -21.66
CA VAL A 17 2.63 -15.15 -22.68
C VAL A 17 3.34 -13.81 -22.86
N PRO A 18 4.67 -13.80 -23.13
CA PRO A 18 5.37 -12.59 -23.53
C PRO A 18 4.82 -12.04 -24.83
N ILE A 19 4.76 -10.71 -24.93
CA ILE A 19 4.41 -9.99 -26.15
C ILE A 19 5.43 -8.89 -26.40
N SER A 20 5.52 -8.41 -27.65
CA SER A 20 6.33 -7.25 -27.98
C SER A 20 5.73 -5.96 -27.40
N TRP A 21 6.53 -4.91 -27.36
CA TRP A 21 6.04 -3.57 -27.00
C TRP A 21 5.04 -3.03 -28.00
N ASP A 22 5.25 -3.27 -29.30
CA ASP A 22 4.34 -2.83 -30.35
C ASP A 22 2.97 -3.48 -30.19
N GLU A 23 2.93 -4.81 -29.99
CA GLU A 23 1.67 -5.50 -29.69
C GLU A 23 1.00 -4.96 -28.41
N ALA A 24 1.77 -4.65 -27.39
CA ALA A 24 1.22 -4.10 -26.14
C ALA A 24 0.62 -2.71 -26.38
N PHE A 25 1.29 -1.84 -27.12
CA PHE A 25 0.77 -0.51 -27.46
C PHE A 25 -0.47 -0.59 -28.32
N ASP A 26 -0.49 -1.45 -29.32
CA ASP A 26 -1.67 -1.65 -30.18
C ASP A 26 -2.89 -2.11 -29.37
N LEU A 27 -2.70 -3.05 -28.45
CA LEU A 27 -3.77 -3.54 -27.59
C LEU A 27 -4.31 -2.44 -26.67
N ILE A 28 -3.43 -1.64 -26.07
CA ILE A 28 -3.82 -0.52 -25.21
C ILE A 28 -4.53 0.56 -26.02
N ALA A 29 -3.95 0.96 -27.16
CA ALA A 29 -4.50 1.98 -28.03
C ALA A 29 -5.88 1.59 -28.56
N ALA A 30 -6.08 0.33 -28.94
CA ALA A 30 -7.38 -0.17 -29.38
C ALA A 30 -8.47 0.00 -28.30
N GLN A 31 -8.15 -0.30 -27.04
CA GLN A 31 -9.11 -0.11 -25.94
C GLN A 31 -9.38 1.37 -25.66
N LEU A 32 -8.36 2.21 -25.65
CA LEU A 32 -8.50 3.64 -25.43
C LEU A 32 -9.29 4.30 -26.57
N ASN A 33 -9.01 3.94 -27.83
CA ASN A 33 -9.75 4.44 -28.99
C ASN A 33 -11.23 4.04 -28.94
N ARG A 34 -11.53 2.81 -28.48
CA ARG A 34 -12.92 2.38 -28.28
C ARG A 34 -13.62 3.26 -27.25
N LEU A 35 -13.01 3.49 -26.07
CA LEU A 35 -13.58 4.36 -25.05
C LEU A 35 -13.80 5.78 -25.58
N ARG A 36 -12.85 6.32 -26.35
CA ARG A 36 -12.97 7.64 -26.97
C ARG A 36 -14.11 7.72 -27.97
N ALA A 37 -14.34 6.66 -28.77
CA ALA A 37 -15.45 6.57 -29.72
C ALA A 37 -16.82 6.50 -29.03
N GLU A 38 -16.89 5.86 -27.85
CA GLU A 38 -18.11 5.80 -27.03
C GLU A 38 -18.38 7.12 -26.26
N GLY A 39 -17.42 8.05 -26.26
CA GLY A 39 -17.44 9.29 -25.47
C GLY A 39 -16.55 9.20 -24.22
N LEU A 40 -16.01 10.32 -23.78
CA LEU A 40 -15.10 10.36 -22.64
C LEU A 40 -15.82 10.22 -21.29
N THR A 41 -17.12 10.50 -21.25
CA THR A 41 -17.99 10.36 -20.08
C THR A 41 -19.17 9.47 -20.41
N ASP A 42 -19.79 8.88 -19.39
CA ASP A 42 -21.04 8.17 -19.52
C ASP A 42 -22.26 9.15 -19.52
N ALA A 43 -23.46 8.59 -19.61
CA ALA A 43 -24.69 9.38 -19.63
C ALA A 43 -24.96 10.19 -18.35
N SER A 44 -24.31 9.83 -17.24
CA SER A 44 -24.40 10.54 -15.95
C SER A 44 -23.26 11.57 -15.77
N GLY A 45 -22.37 11.71 -16.78
CA GLY A 45 -21.26 12.65 -16.75
C GLY A 45 -20.00 12.10 -16.08
N TYR A 46 -19.95 10.84 -15.66
CA TYR A 46 -18.76 10.23 -15.05
C TYR A 46 -17.74 9.83 -16.11
N PRO A 47 -16.43 10.07 -15.84
CA PRO A 47 -15.36 9.63 -16.73
C PRO A 47 -15.39 8.12 -16.95
N ARG A 48 -15.18 7.70 -18.22
CA ARG A 48 -15.07 6.28 -18.58
C ARG A 48 -13.68 5.71 -18.35
N LEU A 49 -12.69 6.55 -18.14
CA LEU A 49 -11.33 6.15 -17.79
C LEU A 49 -11.08 6.48 -16.33
N ALA A 50 -10.62 5.49 -15.58
CA ALA A 50 -10.13 5.67 -14.23
C ALA A 50 -8.63 5.41 -14.18
N ALA A 51 -7.92 6.16 -13.34
CA ALA A 51 -6.50 5.99 -13.09
C ALA A 51 -6.27 5.86 -11.59
N SER A 52 -5.51 4.85 -11.18
CA SER A 52 -5.10 4.65 -9.79
C SER A 52 -3.58 4.77 -9.69
N PHE A 53 -3.12 5.63 -8.80
CA PHE A 53 -1.70 5.81 -8.54
C PHE A 53 -1.30 5.06 -7.28
N GLY A 54 -0.10 4.45 -7.32
CA GLY A 54 0.57 4.03 -6.10
C GLY A 54 1.07 5.28 -5.35
N GLY A 55 0.87 5.34 -4.03
CA GLY A 55 1.53 6.36 -3.21
C GLY A 55 3.01 6.01 -3.07
N GLY A 56 3.87 6.90 -3.44
CA GLY A 56 5.30 6.72 -3.28
C GLY A 56 5.98 8.08 -3.13
N GLY A 57 6.75 8.24 -2.07
CA GLY A 57 7.50 9.46 -1.80
C GLY A 57 8.77 9.61 -2.64
N THR A 58 9.02 8.73 -3.61
CA THR A 58 10.20 8.83 -4.47
C THR A 58 9.87 9.54 -5.78
N PRO A 59 10.67 10.52 -6.21
CA PRO A 59 10.56 11.10 -7.53
C PRO A 59 10.71 9.98 -8.56
N GLN A 60 9.69 9.82 -9.38
CA GLN A 60 9.67 8.76 -10.38
C GLN A 60 9.32 9.38 -11.72
N PHE A 61 10.00 8.94 -12.76
CA PHE A 61 9.78 9.47 -14.11
C PHE A 61 8.32 9.38 -14.56
N TYR A 62 7.60 8.34 -14.13
CA TYR A 62 6.20 8.19 -14.45
C TYR A 62 5.30 9.27 -13.83
N MET A 63 5.73 9.96 -12.78
CA MET A 63 4.96 11.07 -12.20
C MET A 63 4.87 12.28 -13.13
N GLY A 64 5.74 12.39 -14.13
CA GLY A 64 5.63 13.40 -15.18
C GLY A 64 4.88 12.90 -16.41
N THR A 65 5.25 11.75 -16.93
CA THR A 65 4.71 11.23 -18.19
C THR A 65 3.28 10.71 -18.07
N PHE A 66 2.96 9.98 -17.01
CA PHE A 66 1.62 9.44 -16.83
C PHE A 66 0.57 10.53 -16.54
N PRO A 67 0.78 11.49 -15.63
CA PRO A 67 -0.08 12.64 -15.50
C PRO A 67 -0.23 13.47 -16.79
N ALA A 68 0.83 13.62 -17.55
CA ALA A 68 0.76 14.30 -18.86
C ALA A 68 -0.16 13.57 -19.84
N PHE A 69 -0.06 12.24 -19.90
CA PHE A 69 -0.99 11.43 -20.68
C PHE A 69 -2.44 11.61 -20.24
N LEU A 70 -2.71 11.53 -18.92
CA LEU A 70 -4.06 11.70 -18.39
C LEU A 70 -4.63 13.10 -18.65
N SER A 71 -3.79 14.13 -18.55
CA SER A 71 -4.18 15.51 -18.90
C SER A 71 -4.52 15.64 -20.39
N ALA A 72 -3.77 15.01 -21.25
CA ALA A 72 -4.05 14.98 -22.69
C ALA A 72 -5.28 14.12 -23.07
N TRP A 73 -5.60 13.13 -22.25
CA TRP A 73 -6.78 12.29 -22.47
C TRP A 73 -8.07 13.08 -22.28
N GLY A 74 -8.20 13.85 -21.21
CA GLY A 74 -9.38 14.62 -20.82
C GLY A 74 -9.93 14.20 -19.47
N PRO A 75 -11.26 14.06 -19.30
CA PRO A 75 -11.85 13.64 -18.03
C PRO A 75 -11.38 12.24 -17.61
N VAL A 76 -10.83 12.14 -16.40
CA VAL A 76 -10.36 10.89 -15.78
C VAL A 76 -10.82 10.84 -14.33
N ASP A 77 -11.37 9.73 -13.89
CA ASP A 77 -11.60 9.46 -12.48
C ASP A 77 -10.27 9.07 -11.83
N MET A 78 -9.75 9.94 -10.99
CA MET A 78 -8.42 9.79 -10.38
C MET A 78 -8.52 9.35 -8.93
N GLY A 79 -7.96 8.16 -8.63
CA GLY A 79 -7.79 7.65 -7.29
C GLY A 79 -6.32 7.59 -6.89
N PHE A 80 -5.98 8.20 -5.75
CA PHE A 80 -4.69 8.00 -5.11
C PHE A 80 -4.75 6.74 -4.24
N GLY A 81 -4.61 5.60 -4.86
CA GLY A 81 -4.51 4.30 -4.21
C GLY A 81 -5.65 3.95 -3.24
N SER A 82 -6.19 2.78 -3.31
CA SER A 82 -7.27 2.35 -2.43
C SER A 82 -6.82 2.36 -0.97
N GLY A 83 -7.48 3.14 -0.13
CA GLY A 83 -7.20 3.25 1.30
C GLY A 83 -5.96 4.06 1.66
N GLN A 84 -5.22 4.59 0.69
CA GLN A 84 -4.07 5.45 0.99
C GLN A 84 -4.46 6.79 1.59
N GLY A 85 -5.61 7.34 1.21
CA GLY A 85 -6.15 8.52 1.84
C GLY A 85 -6.22 8.37 3.35
N VAL A 86 -6.74 7.24 3.84
CA VAL A 86 -6.82 6.99 5.28
C VAL A 86 -5.45 6.84 5.93
N LYS A 87 -4.55 6.05 5.34
CA LYS A 87 -3.21 5.85 5.90
C LYS A 87 -2.36 7.12 5.80
N CYS A 88 -2.25 7.67 4.60
CA CYS A 88 -1.40 8.82 4.32
C CYS A 88 -1.96 10.07 5.02
N ASP A 89 -3.23 10.40 4.80
CA ASP A 89 -3.82 11.61 5.36
C ASP A 89 -3.94 11.55 6.88
N HIS A 90 -4.27 10.41 7.46
CA HIS A 90 -4.34 10.29 8.91
C HIS A 90 -2.98 10.19 9.58
N SER A 91 -2.12 9.26 9.15
CA SER A 91 -0.88 8.98 9.86
C SER A 91 0.23 9.97 9.54
N GLU A 92 0.34 10.40 8.28
CA GLU A 92 1.44 11.24 7.82
C GLU A 92 1.07 12.72 7.85
N HIS A 93 -0.11 13.10 7.38
CA HIS A 93 -0.50 14.50 7.27
C HIS A 93 -1.24 15.01 8.50
N LEU A 94 -2.26 14.33 8.99
CA LEU A 94 -2.97 14.79 10.18
C LEU A 94 -2.13 14.63 11.46
N TYR A 95 -1.68 13.42 11.77
CA TYR A 95 -0.89 13.19 12.96
C TYR A 95 0.56 13.63 12.82
N GLY A 96 1.21 13.33 11.72
CA GLY A 96 2.60 13.68 11.50
C GLY A 96 2.78 15.18 11.37
N GLU A 97 2.29 15.77 10.30
CA GLU A 97 2.54 17.19 10.02
C GLU A 97 1.77 18.13 10.93
N PHE A 98 0.48 17.89 11.14
CA PHE A 98 -0.37 18.79 11.91
C PHE A 98 -0.09 18.75 13.42
N TRP A 99 0.02 17.55 14.00
CA TRP A 99 0.16 17.40 15.44
C TRP A 99 1.60 17.32 15.91
N HIS A 100 2.47 16.67 15.15
CA HIS A 100 3.86 16.44 15.54
C HIS A 100 4.87 17.27 14.73
N ARG A 101 4.42 18.01 13.74
CA ARG A 101 5.27 18.82 12.83
C ARG A 101 6.35 17.98 12.15
N ALA A 102 6.06 16.71 11.91
CA ALA A 102 6.94 15.78 11.24
C ALA A 102 6.14 14.95 10.25
N PHE A 103 6.59 14.85 9.00
CA PHE A 103 5.88 14.14 7.93
C PHE A 103 5.67 12.65 8.27
N ILE A 104 6.65 12.02 8.87
CA ILE A 104 6.59 10.60 9.24
C ILE A 104 6.90 10.45 10.73
N VAL A 105 5.97 9.84 11.45
CA VAL A 105 6.21 9.37 12.81
C VAL A 105 6.65 7.91 12.74
N ALA A 106 7.85 7.63 13.21
CA ALA A 106 8.44 6.30 13.21
C ALA A 106 8.96 5.95 14.60
N ALA A 107 9.03 4.65 14.89
CA ALA A 107 9.66 4.18 16.12
C ALA A 107 11.13 4.61 16.17
N ASP A 108 11.57 5.09 17.33
CA ASP A 108 12.99 5.39 17.60
C ASP A 108 13.78 4.09 17.78
N THR A 109 13.98 3.40 16.65
CA THR A 109 14.66 2.09 16.64
C THR A 109 16.06 2.09 17.25
N PRO A 110 16.88 3.17 17.24
CA PRO A 110 18.14 3.23 17.94
C PRO A 110 18.06 2.98 19.46
N THR A 111 16.97 3.42 20.11
CA THR A 111 16.82 3.34 21.57
C THR A 111 15.70 2.39 22.01
N THR A 112 14.77 2.04 21.12
CA THR A 112 13.64 1.16 21.43
C THR A 112 14.12 -0.22 21.88
N ARG A 113 13.61 -0.69 23.02
CA ARG A 113 13.87 -2.03 23.57
C ARG A 113 12.75 -3.01 23.30
N TYR A 114 11.52 -2.51 23.22
CA TYR A 114 10.32 -3.30 22.99
C TYR A 114 9.41 -2.57 22.01
N LEU A 115 8.98 -3.24 20.96
CA LEU A 115 8.14 -2.67 19.90
C LEU A 115 6.92 -3.57 19.67
N ILE A 116 5.74 -2.99 19.80
CA ILE A 116 4.50 -3.61 19.34
C ILE A 116 4.20 -3.05 17.96
N SER A 117 4.17 -3.91 16.96
CA SER A 117 3.91 -3.56 15.56
C SER A 117 2.58 -4.16 15.14
N CYS A 118 1.64 -3.30 14.73
CA CYS A 118 0.30 -3.72 14.30
C CYS A 118 0.18 -3.60 12.78
N GLY A 119 0.03 -4.73 12.10
CA GLY A 119 -0.29 -4.81 10.66
C GLY A 119 0.79 -4.34 9.70
N SER A 120 1.95 -3.88 10.17
CA SER A 120 3.01 -3.36 9.31
C SER A 120 4.01 -4.46 8.94
N ASN A 121 4.13 -4.77 7.65
CA ASN A 121 5.11 -5.74 7.15
C ASN A 121 6.41 -5.02 6.73
N ILE A 122 7.13 -4.48 7.70
CA ILE A 122 8.29 -3.61 7.47
C ILE A 122 9.42 -4.30 6.72
N GLU A 123 9.67 -5.59 6.94
CA GLU A 123 10.69 -6.36 6.24
C GLU A 123 10.41 -6.53 4.74
N ALA A 124 9.17 -6.37 4.31
CA ALA A 124 8.81 -6.43 2.90
C ALA A 124 8.52 -5.06 2.30
N SER A 125 7.97 -4.11 3.07
CA SER A 125 7.48 -2.83 2.56
C SER A 125 8.18 -1.58 3.09
N GLY A 126 9.08 -1.72 4.07
CA GLY A 126 9.76 -0.59 4.72
C GLY A 126 10.91 0.03 3.93
N GLY A 127 11.19 -0.49 2.73
CA GLY A 127 12.36 -0.08 1.95
C GLY A 127 13.69 -0.44 2.63
N VAL A 128 14.78 -0.17 1.95
CA VAL A 128 16.12 -0.56 2.44
C VAL A 128 16.43 0.05 3.81
N ALA A 129 16.18 1.33 4.00
CA ALA A 129 16.46 2.03 5.25
C ALA A 129 15.62 1.50 6.42
N GLY A 130 14.31 1.25 6.19
CA GLY A 130 13.41 0.70 7.21
C GLY A 130 13.83 -0.69 7.65
N VAL A 131 14.06 -1.58 6.71
CA VAL A 131 14.52 -2.96 6.98
C VAL A 131 15.84 -2.96 7.75
N TRP A 132 16.81 -2.17 7.29
CA TRP A 132 18.12 -2.07 7.93
C TRP A 132 18.05 -1.56 9.38
N ARG A 133 17.26 -0.51 9.63
CA ARG A 133 17.05 0.03 10.99
C ARG A 133 16.42 -0.99 11.93
N HIS A 134 15.41 -1.72 11.48
CA HIS A 134 14.77 -2.76 12.29
C HIS A 134 15.68 -3.98 12.49
N ALA A 135 16.43 -4.40 11.49
CA ALA A 135 17.41 -5.47 11.63
C ALA A 135 18.47 -5.12 12.69
N ASN A 136 19.06 -3.92 12.61
CA ASN A 136 20.03 -3.45 13.59
C ASN A 136 19.45 -3.34 15.01
N ALA A 137 18.20 -2.87 15.13
CA ALA A 137 17.55 -2.81 16.43
C ALA A 137 17.40 -4.21 17.07
N ARG A 138 17.02 -5.21 16.28
CA ARG A 138 16.94 -6.61 16.75
C ARG A 138 18.29 -7.18 17.14
N VAL A 139 19.34 -6.89 16.38
CA VAL A 139 20.72 -7.30 16.72
C VAL A 139 21.14 -6.70 18.08
N ARG A 140 20.71 -5.47 18.40
CA ARG A 140 20.93 -4.85 19.71
C ARG A 140 20.05 -5.40 20.83
N GLY A 141 19.15 -6.31 20.54
CA GLY A 141 18.26 -6.96 21.51
C GLY A 141 16.85 -6.35 21.61
N MET A 142 16.44 -5.49 20.68
CA MET A 142 15.04 -5.04 20.60
C MET A 142 14.11 -6.25 20.42
N LYS A 143 13.15 -6.43 21.31
CA LYS A 143 12.07 -7.39 21.16
C LYS A 143 10.95 -6.74 20.36
N ARG A 144 10.46 -7.44 19.34
CA ARG A 144 9.28 -7.01 18.58
C ARG A 144 8.18 -8.04 18.70
N VAL A 145 6.98 -7.57 19.01
CA VAL A 145 5.73 -8.33 18.89
C VAL A 145 5.02 -7.85 17.65
N GLN A 146 4.69 -8.77 16.75
CA GLN A 146 3.95 -8.48 15.54
C GLN A 146 2.49 -8.93 15.69
N VAL A 147 1.57 -7.98 15.63
CA VAL A 147 0.13 -8.20 15.75
C VAL A 147 -0.49 -8.09 14.37
N GLU A 148 -0.94 -9.21 13.79
CA GLU A 148 -1.47 -9.25 12.43
C GLU A 148 -2.29 -10.52 12.15
N PRO A 149 -3.21 -10.50 11.16
CA PRO A 149 -4.07 -11.66 10.88
C PRO A 149 -3.37 -12.87 10.27
N HIS A 150 -2.25 -12.68 9.59
CA HIS A 150 -1.46 -13.74 8.96
C HIS A 150 0.02 -13.55 9.26
N LEU A 151 0.76 -14.62 9.34
CA LEU A 151 2.20 -14.57 9.58
C LEU A 151 2.93 -13.99 8.38
N SER A 152 3.32 -12.72 8.47
CA SER A 152 4.16 -12.04 7.47
C SER A 152 5.65 -12.34 7.67
N VAL A 153 6.50 -11.87 6.73
CA VAL A 153 7.96 -11.91 6.92
C VAL A 153 8.36 -11.16 8.18
N THR A 154 7.72 -10.04 8.47
CA THR A 154 7.94 -9.26 9.70
C THR A 154 7.54 -10.06 10.94
N GLY A 155 6.41 -10.75 10.91
CA GLY A 155 5.98 -11.64 11.98
C GLY A 155 6.96 -12.79 12.19
N ALA A 156 7.40 -13.45 11.14
CA ALA A 156 8.38 -14.53 11.18
C ALA A 156 9.74 -14.10 11.76
N CYS A 157 10.10 -12.82 11.61
CA CYS A 157 11.31 -12.24 12.16
C CYS A 157 11.11 -11.58 13.54
N SER A 158 9.92 -11.63 14.13
CA SER A 158 9.61 -11.05 15.43
C SER A 158 9.86 -12.03 16.57
N ALA A 159 9.98 -11.51 17.78
CA ALA A 159 10.11 -12.35 18.97
C ALA A 159 8.81 -13.11 19.26
N GLU A 160 7.68 -12.49 18.89
CA GLU A 160 6.36 -13.07 19.06
C GLU A 160 5.42 -12.61 17.94
N TRP A 161 4.55 -13.49 17.51
CA TRP A 161 3.46 -13.20 16.59
C TRP A 161 2.12 -13.42 17.30
N VAL A 162 1.29 -12.38 17.30
CA VAL A 162 -0.05 -12.40 17.89
C VAL A 162 -1.07 -12.37 16.75
N PRO A 163 -1.70 -13.51 16.44
CA PRO A 163 -2.75 -13.54 15.41
C PRO A 163 -4.02 -12.85 15.92
N ILE A 164 -4.54 -11.91 15.14
CA ILE A 164 -5.83 -11.26 15.41
C ILE A 164 -6.79 -11.45 14.24
N LYS A 165 -8.07 -11.35 14.50
CA LYS A 165 -9.05 -11.25 13.43
C LYS A 165 -8.92 -9.90 12.72
N PRO A 166 -9.06 -9.82 11.38
CA PRO A 166 -9.09 -8.54 10.68
C PRO A 166 -10.08 -7.56 11.31
N LYS A 167 -9.69 -6.29 11.44
CA LYS A 167 -10.49 -5.21 12.04
C LYS A 167 -10.74 -5.33 13.56
N THR A 168 -9.97 -6.13 14.29
CA THR A 168 -10.06 -6.21 15.75
C THR A 168 -8.91 -5.52 16.47
N ASP A 169 -8.12 -4.71 15.76
CA ASP A 169 -6.98 -3.97 16.31
C ASP A 169 -7.36 -3.10 17.50
N ALA A 170 -8.49 -2.40 17.42
CA ALA A 170 -8.98 -1.57 18.52
C ALA A 170 -9.29 -2.41 19.77
N ALA A 171 -9.87 -3.59 19.61
CA ALA A 171 -10.14 -4.47 20.76
C ALA A 171 -8.85 -4.92 21.43
N PHE A 172 -7.82 -5.26 20.65
CA PHE A 172 -6.49 -5.57 21.18
C PHE A 172 -5.88 -4.39 21.94
N LEU A 173 -5.93 -3.19 21.38
CA LEU A 173 -5.41 -1.98 22.03
C LEU A 173 -6.17 -1.65 23.32
N TYR A 174 -7.50 -1.79 23.34
CA TYR A 174 -8.29 -1.61 24.56
C TYR A 174 -7.95 -2.64 25.63
N ALA A 175 -7.67 -3.87 25.26
CA ALA A 175 -7.22 -4.88 26.23
C ALA A 175 -5.86 -4.52 26.85
N LEU A 176 -4.92 -3.99 26.05
CA LEU A 176 -3.64 -3.48 26.57
C LEU A 176 -3.85 -2.30 27.54
N ILE A 177 -4.71 -1.34 27.16
CA ILE A 177 -5.04 -0.18 28.03
C ILE A 177 -5.67 -0.68 29.34
N TYR A 178 -6.60 -1.63 29.26
CA TYR A 178 -7.21 -2.20 30.44
C TYR A 178 -6.16 -2.83 31.40
N ALA A 179 -5.29 -3.66 30.84
CA ALA A 179 -4.23 -4.29 31.65
C ALA A 179 -3.31 -3.23 32.30
N MET A 180 -2.93 -2.19 31.57
CA MET A 180 -2.09 -1.11 32.10
C MET A 180 -2.77 -0.31 33.23
N LEU A 181 -4.09 -0.15 33.18
CA LEU A 181 -4.83 0.65 34.16
C LEU A 181 -5.25 -0.15 35.41
N HIS A 182 -5.39 -1.46 35.30
CA HIS A 182 -5.99 -2.29 36.33
C HIS A 182 -5.06 -3.36 36.91
N GLU A 183 -3.99 -3.70 36.20
CA GLU A 183 -3.07 -4.77 36.62
C GLU A 183 -1.68 -4.26 37.00
N HIS A 184 -1.42 -2.97 36.80
CA HIS A 184 -0.19 -2.24 37.14
C HIS A 184 -0.55 -0.88 37.79
#